data_33f7c8abc1640bf01dab305e2514baa9
#
_entry.id   33f7c8abc1640bf01dab305e2514baa9
#
_cell.length_a   1.000
_cell.length_b   1.000
_cell.length_c   1.000
_cell.angle_alpha   90.00
_cell.angle_beta   90.00
_cell.angle_gamma   90.00
#
_symmetry.space_group_name_H-M   'P 1'
#
loop_
_entity.id
_entity.type
_entity.pdbx_description
1 polymer ?
#
loop_
_entity_poly.entity_id
_entity_poly.type
_entity_poly.pdbx_seq_one_letter_code
_entity_poly.pdbx_strand_id
1 'polypeptide(L)'
;IIENKDKDIYDITIDPGHGGMDGGGASGDYKETDFTMDISKKIKENLEKKNIKVKLTHDEGDLTKNEVMDEYNKHGRAVIPNEVKSKYTFSIHINRSTSSKVRGIEIYTAKGINYDLAKSLADNITSYTDLEYSSNKLYKEFNGIYTHNFTAKEIESSLEGYDEKGYKPYNVTEKSNYLYMIRETGGYLTGAYVDDSNPDKVGVNPYYKNNIANESYLLELGYLSNQSDLDILIKSQDKLANAISDAIIKELGL
;
A
#
# COMPACT_ATOMS: atom_id res chain seq x y z
N ILE A 1 12.97 -4.38 36.73
CA ILE A 1 11.82 -4.09 35.85
C ILE A 1 12.26 -4.49 34.47
N ILE A 2 11.86 -5.66 34.01
CA ILE A 2 12.01 -6.07 32.62
C ILE A 2 10.97 -5.24 31.86
N GLU A 3 11.41 -4.18 31.20
CA GLU A 3 10.58 -3.50 30.21
C GLU A 3 10.19 -4.53 29.16
N ASN A 4 8.90 -4.73 29.05
CA ASN A 4 8.30 -5.63 28.08
C ASN A 4 8.52 -5.04 26.66
N LYS A 5 9.71 -5.31 26.09
CA LYS A 5 10.10 -4.85 24.75
C LYS A 5 9.22 -5.42 23.62
N ASP A 6 8.32 -6.35 23.93
CA ASP A 6 7.46 -7.03 22.96
C ASP A 6 6.11 -6.33 22.71
N LYS A 7 5.83 -5.20 23.34
CA LYS A 7 4.53 -4.52 23.17
C LYS A 7 4.35 -3.86 21.80
N ASP A 8 5.45 -3.54 21.13
CA ASP A 8 5.47 -2.73 19.91
C ASP A 8 5.82 -3.53 18.64
N ILE A 9 5.77 -4.87 18.70
CA ILE A 9 5.98 -5.72 17.53
C ILE A 9 4.63 -6.17 17.00
N TYR A 10 4.41 -5.98 15.70
CA TYR A 10 3.22 -6.39 14.98
C TYR A 10 3.58 -7.36 13.86
N ASP A 11 2.69 -8.30 13.56
CA ASP A 11 2.91 -9.25 12.47
C ASP A 11 2.72 -8.58 11.11
N ILE A 12 1.68 -7.74 11.03
CA ILE A 12 1.20 -7.12 9.80
C ILE A 12 0.91 -5.64 10.03
N THR A 13 1.24 -4.81 9.06
CA THR A 13 0.73 -3.44 8.95
C THR A 13 -0.26 -3.36 7.80
N ILE A 14 -1.41 -2.76 8.05
CA ILE A 14 -2.37 -2.39 7.02
C ILE A 14 -2.38 -0.88 6.91
N ASP A 15 -2.28 -0.39 5.71
CA ASP A 15 -2.25 1.01 5.37
C ASP A 15 -3.52 1.38 4.61
N PRO A 16 -4.52 2.02 5.24
CA PRO A 16 -5.63 2.60 4.51
C PRO A 16 -5.11 3.67 3.56
N GLY A 17 -5.31 3.52 2.26
CA GLY A 17 -4.86 4.50 1.27
C GLY A 17 -5.49 5.87 1.51
N HIS A 18 -4.70 6.93 1.30
CA HIS A 18 -5.13 8.32 1.50
C HIS A 18 -5.51 8.64 2.95
N GLY A 19 -6.22 9.74 3.19
CA GLY A 19 -6.67 10.14 4.52
C GLY A 19 -6.42 11.63 4.79
N GLY A 20 -6.94 12.14 5.90
CA GLY A 20 -6.79 13.55 6.26
C GLY A 20 -7.37 14.50 5.22
N MET A 21 -6.55 15.39 4.69
CA MET A 21 -6.94 16.32 3.63
C MET A 21 -6.92 15.71 2.23
N ASP A 22 -6.31 14.53 2.06
CA ASP A 22 -6.26 13.79 0.80
C ASP A 22 -7.38 12.74 0.77
N GLY A 23 -8.45 13.05 0.07
CA GLY A 23 -9.58 12.14 -0.12
C GLY A 23 -9.32 11.01 -1.12
N GLY A 24 -8.17 11.00 -1.79
CA GLY A 24 -7.90 10.08 -2.89
C GLY A 24 -8.76 10.36 -4.12
N GLY A 25 -9.01 9.32 -4.90
CA GLY A 25 -9.95 9.37 -6.01
C GLY A 25 -11.38 9.65 -5.55
N ALA A 26 -12.21 10.19 -6.45
CA ALA A 26 -13.63 10.41 -6.17
C ALA A 26 -14.50 10.06 -7.38
N SER A 27 -15.75 9.62 -7.13
CA SER A 27 -16.79 9.37 -8.12
C SER A 27 -18.16 9.67 -7.50
N GLY A 28 -18.83 10.74 -7.99
CA GLY A 28 -20.03 11.25 -7.37
C GLY A 28 -19.79 11.64 -5.91
N ASP A 29 -20.61 11.11 -5.03
CA ASP A 29 -20.50 11.36 -3.58
C ASP A 29 -19.48 10.47 -2.86
N TYR A 30 -18.85 9.51 -3.56
CA TYR A 30 -17.93 8.55 -3.01
C TYR A 30 -16.47 9.00 -3.15
N LYS A 31 -15.71 8.89 -2.08
CA LYS A 31 -14.26 9.10 -2.05
C LYS A 31 -13.55 7.78 -1.81
N GLU A 32 -12.34 7.67 -2.29
CA GLU A 32 -11.51 6.48 -2.06
C GLU A 32 -11.33 6.19 -0.58
N THR A 33 -11.10 7.22 0.23
CA THR A 33 -10.94 7.10 1.68
C THR A 33 -12.13 6.46 2.40
N ASP A 34 -13.35 6.59 1.86
CA ASP A 34 -14.54 5.98 2.46
C ASP A 34 -14.48 4.45 2.41
N PHE A 35 -13.84 3.90 1.38
CA PHE A 35 -13.67 2.46 1.21
C PHE A 35 -12.39 1.94 1.87
N THR A 36 -11.27 2.63 1.69
CA THR A 36 -9.96 2.14 2.12
C THR A 36 -9.88 1.98 3.63
N MET A 37 -10.42 2.93 4.38
CA MET A 37 -10.47 2.88 5.85
C MET A 37 -11.38 1.75 6.34
N ASP A 38 -12.58 1.64 5.79
CA ASP A 38 -13.58 0.66 6.23
C ASP A 38 -13.12 -0.79 5.96
N ILE A 39 -12.62 -1.04 4.75
CA ILE A 39 -12.05 -2.35 4.38
C ILE A 39 -10.84 -2.68 5.26
N SER A 40 -9.94 -1.73 5.49
CA SER A 40 -8.74 -1.94 6.33
C SER A 40 -9.10 -2.29 7.77
N LYS A 41 -10.08 -1.63 8.37
CA LYS A 41 -10.59 -1.96 9.70
C LYS A 41 -11.16 -3.38 9.77
N LYS A 42 -11.94 -3.77 8.77
CA LYS A 42 -12.53 -5.12 8.69
C LYS A 42 -11.45 -6.20 8.51
N ILE A 43 -10.42 -5.95 7.69
CA ILE A 43 -9.28 -6.86 7.55
C ILE A 43 -8.58 -7.01 8.90
N LYS A 44 -8.27 -5.90 9.58
CA LYS A 44 -7.66 -5.92 10.91
C LYS A 44 -8.47 -6.77 11.88
N GLU A 45 -9.77 -6.54 11.98
CA GLU A 45 -10.67 -7.31 12.85
C GLU A 45 -10.64 -8.81 12.55
N ASN A 46 -10.66 -9.19 11.27
CA ASN A 46 -10.62 -10.58 10.86
C ASN A 46 -9.30 -11.28 11.23
N LEU A 47 -8.19 -10.61 11.02
CA LEU A 47 -6.87 -11.12 11.35
C LEU A 47 -6.65 -11.21 12.87
N GLU A 48 -7.10 -10.21 13.63
CA GLU A 48 -6.99 -10.20 15.09
C GLU A 48 -7.83 -11.29 15.77
N LYS A 49 -8.96 -11.70 15.18
CA LYS A 49 -9.73 -12.90 15.62
C LYS A 49 -8.91 -14.19 15.50
N LYS A 50 -7.84 -14.18 14.72
CA LYS A 50 -6.89 -15.30 14.56
C LYS A 50 -5.59 -15.10 15.36
N ASN A 51 -5.58 -14.16 16.31
CA ASN A 51 -4.43 -13.79 17.14
C ASN A 51 -3.24 -13.23 16.35
N ILE A 52 -3.47 -12.67 15.16
CA ILE A 52 -2.47 -11.96 14.38
C ILE A 52 -2.48 -10.50 14.82
N LYS A 53 -1.35 -9.97 15.24
CA LYS A 53 -1.23 -8.57 15.65
C LYS A 53 -1.17 -7.65 14.43
N VAL A 54 -2.15 -6.77 14.29
CA VAL A 54 -2.27 -5.87 13.14
C VAL A 54 -2.20 -4.40 13.57
N LYS A 55 -1.28 -3.65 12.97
CA LYS A 55 -1.19 -2.20 13.08
C LYS A 55 -1.86 -1.54 11.86
N LEU A 56 -2.75 -0.58 12.10
CA LEU A 56 -3.11 0.39 11.06
C LEU A 56 -2.08 1.52 11.05
N THR A 57 -1.72 2.03 9.88
CA THR A 57 -0.82 3.19 9.77
C THR A 57 -1.46 4.43 10.37
N HIS A 58 -2.76 4.55 10.24
CA HIS A 58 -3.57 5.61 10.85
C HIS A 58 -5.01 5.13 11.04
N ASP A 59 -5.80 5.88 11.79
CA ASP A 59 -7.24 5.73 11.91
C ASP A 59 -7.97 7.08 11.71
N GLU A 60 -9.29 7.11 11.84
CA GLU A 60 -10.08 8.32 11.57
C GLU A 60 -9.69 9.53 12.44
N GLY A 61 -9.18 9.30 13.65
CA GLY A 61 -8.75 10.36 14.56
C GLY A 61 -7.47 11.08 14.10
N ASP A 62 -6.64 10.41 13.33
CA ASP A 62 -5.34 10.91 12.87
C ASP A 62 -5.44 11.70 11.55
N LEU A 63 -6.61 11.69 10.91
CA LEU A 63 -6.84 12.29 9.60
C LEU A 63 -6.71 13.82 9.54
N THR A 64 -6.57 14.50 10.66
CA THR A 64 -6.43 15.96 10.71
C THR A 64 -4.97 16.44 10.61
N LYS A 65 -4.00 15.53 10.64
CA LYS A 65 -2.59 15.88 10.67
C LYS A 65 -1.93 15.60 9.32
N ASN A 66 -1.36 16.63 8.74
CA ASN A 66 -0.50 16.50 7.55
C ASN A 66 0.66 15.50 7.76
N GLU A 67 1.02 15.23 9.01
CA GLU A 67 2.07 14.28 9.39
C GLU A 67 1.82 12.85 8.91
N VAL A 68 0.56 12.41 8.87
CA VAL A 68 0.18 11.08 8.37
C VAL A 68 0.31 11.00 6.85
N MET A 69 0.08 12.14 6.20
CA MET A 69 0.09 12.26 4.74
C MET A 69 1.48 12.56 4.19
N ASP A 70 2.34 13.17 5.00
CA ASP A 70 3.73 13.36 4.61
C ASP A 70 4.45 12.01 4.69
N GLU A 71 4.57 11.40 3.56
CA GLU A 71 5.23 10.12 3.34
C GLU A 71 6.64 10.10 3.93
N TYR A 72 7.27 11.23 4.01
CA TYR A 72 8.63 11.43 4.54
C TYR A 72 8.65 11.88 5.99
N ASN A 73 7.51 11.98 6.64
CA ASN A 73 7.46 12.35 8.04
C ASN A 73 7.97 11.20 8.92
N LYS A 74 8.62 11.57 10.02
CA LYS A 74 9.08 10.67 11.08
C LYS A 74 8.02 9.64 11.54
N HIS A 75 6.76 9.96 11.41
CA HIS A 75 5.63 9.10 11.72
C HIS A 75 4.73 8.88 10.48
N GLY A 76 5.29 9.06 9.29
CA GLY A 76 4.59 8.86 8.04
C GLY A 76 4.16 7.40 7.82
N ARG A 77 3.17 7.22 6.98
CA ARG A 77 2.56 5.90 6.70
C ARG A 77 3.60 4.84 6.32
N ALA A 78 4.63 5.19 5.55
CA ALA A 78 5.66 4.25 5.15
C ALA A 78 6.74 4.00 6.24
N VAL A 79 6.78 4.81 7.27
CA VAL A 79 7.73 4.63 8.39
C VAL A 79 7.16 3.69 9.45
N ILE A 80 5.86 3.76 9.69
CA ILE A 80 5.17 2.99 10.73
C ILE A 80 5.42 1.47 10.64
N PRO A 81 5.37 0.81 9.46
CA PRO A 81 5.65 -0.62 9.38
C PRO A 81 7.01 -1.02 9.94
N ASN A 82 8.02 -0.18 9.73
CA ASN A 82 9.36 -0.39 10.27
C ASN A 82 9.45 -0.08 11.76
N GLU A 83 8.76 0.94 12.25
CA GLU A 83 8.68 1.26 13.68
C GLU A 83 8.11 0.11 14.50
N VAL A 84 7.03 -0.50 14.00
CA VAL A 84 6.35 -1.62 14.67
C VAL A 84 6.93 -2.99 14.26
N LYS A 85 7.99 -3.01 13.46
CA LYS A 85 8.71 -4.21 13.03
C LYS A 85 7.81 -5.24 12.36
N SER A 86 6.79 -4.81 11.64
CA SER A 86 5.94 -5.73 10.88
C SER A 86 6.68 -6.33 9.69
N LYS A 87 6.40 -7.59 9.40
CA LYS A 87 7.04 -8.31 8.29
C LYS A 87 6.35 -8.06 6.96
N TYR A 88 5.04 -7.80 7.01
CA TYR A 88 4.21 -7.61 5.82
C TYR A 88 3.46 -6.30 5.92
N THR A 89 3.36 -5.61 4.79
CA THR A 89 2.58 -4.37 4.66
C THR A 89 1.58 -4.51 3.53
N PHE A 90 0.34 -4.15 3.79
CA PHE A 90 -0.74 -4.13 2.80
C PHE A 90 -1.35 -2.73 2.74
N SER A 91 -1.12 -2.01 1.64
CA SER A 91 -1.74 -0.71 1.38
C SER A 91 -3.01 -0.91 0.55
N ILE A 92 -4.11 -0.39 1.04
CA ILE A 92 -5.45 -0.59 0.46
C ILE A 92 -5.86 0.65 -0.29
N HIS A 93 -6.10 0.52 -1.58
CA HIS A 93 -6.43 1.59 -2.52
C HIS A 93 -7.60 1.22 -3.44
N ILE A 94 -8.17 2.22 -4.09
CA ILE A 94 -9.15 2.07 -5.16
C ILE A 94 -8.70 2.90 -6.35
N ASN A 95 -8.45 2.27 -7.45
CA ASN A 95 -7.91 2.90 -8.66
C ASN A 95 -8.89 3.88 -9.32
N ARG A 96 -8.36 4.72 -10.18
CA ARG A 96 -9.13 5.62 -11.02
C ARG A 96 -8.50 5.73 -12.40
N SER A 97 -9.34 5.75 -13.44
CA SER A 97 -8.92 5.95 -14.82
C SER A 97 -9.69 7.09 -15.48
N THR A 98 -9.11 7.73 -16.48
CA THR A 98 -9.84 8.65 -17.37
C THR A 98 -10.84 7.93 -18.26
N SER A 99 -10.67 6.61 -18.43
CA SER A 99 -11.60 5.75 -19.17
C SER A 99 -12.47 4.94 -18.19
N SER A 100 -13.78 5.12 -18.27
CA SER A 100 -14.73 4.33 -17.49
C SER A 100 -14.81 2.86 -17.92
N LYS A 101 -14.10 2.47 -18.99
CA LYS A 101 -14.04 1.06 -19.46
C LYS A 101 -12.96 0.25 -18.73
N VAL A 102 -12.00 0.90 -18.11
CA VAL A 102 -10.97 0.20 -17.32
C VAL A 102 -11.59 -0.19 -15.98
N ARG A 103 -11.41 -1.46 -15.61
CA ARG A 103 -12.00 -2.06 -14.41
C ARG A 103 -11.14 -3.20 -13.88
N GLY A 104 -11.45 -3.64 -12.67
CA GLY A 104 -10.87 -4.83 -12.06
C GLY A 104 -9.73 -4.52 -11.10
N ILE A 105 -9.24 -5.56 -10.43
CA ILE A 105 -8.22 -5.46 -9.39
C ILE A 105 -6.81 -5.47 -9.93
N GLU A 106 -5.92 -4.77 -9.24
CA GLU A 106 -4.47 -4.77 -9.48
C GLU A 106 -3.73 -4.91 -8.13
N ILE A 107 -2.97 -5.98 -7.98
CA ILE A 107 -2.12 -6.20 -6.81
C ILE A 107 -0.69 -5.84 -7.21
N TYR A 108 -0.22 -4.72 -6.72
CA TYR A 108 1.15 -4.28 -6.92
C TYR A 108 2.08 -4.82 -5.84
N THR A 109 3.27 -5.22 -6.25
CA THR A 109 4.33 -5.68 -5.34
C THR A 109 5.71 -5.47 -5.95
N ALA A 110 6.77 -5.86 -5.24
CA ALA A 110 8.12 -5.77 -5.74
C ALA A 110 8.38 -6.78 -6.86
N LYS A 111 9.22 -6.39 -7.82
CA LYS A 111 9.65 -7.28 -8.89
C LYS A 111 10.62 -8.35 -8.39
N GLY A 112 10.40 -9.60 -8.79
CA GLY A 112 11.33 -10.70 -8.52
C GLY A 112 11.18 -11.37 -7.15
N ILE A 113 10.10 -11.08 -6.41
CA ILE A 113 9.74 -11.83 -5.21
C ILE A 113 8.97 -13.12 -5.56
N ASN A 114 8.67 -13.94 -4.57
CA ASN A 114 7.65 -14.98 -4.73
C ASN A 114 6.26 -14.36 -4.80
N TYR A 115 5.52 -14.63 -5.86
CA TYR A 115 4.20 -14.04 -6.09
C TYR A 115 3.04 -14.87 -5.54
N ASP A 116 3.27 -15.91 -4.73
CA ASP A 116 2.20 -16.81 -4.28
C ASP A 116 1.16 -16.07 -3.43
N LEU A 117 1.58 -15.20 -2.50
CA LEU A 117 0.65 -14.39 -1.73
C LEU A 117 -0.11 -13.39 -2.62
N ALA A 118 0.57 -12.73 -3.57
CA ALA A 118 -0.10 -11.82 -4.51
C ALA A 118 -1.17 -12.55 -5.36
N LYS A 119 -0.85 -13.75 -5.84
CA LYS A 119 -1.82 -14.61 -6.57
C LYS A 119 -2.99 -15.01 -5.68
N SER A 120 -2.71 -15.46 -4.46
CA SER A 120 -3.75 -15.84 -3.50
C SER A 120 -4.69 -14.67 -3.19
N LEU A 121 -4.16 -13.46 -2.99
CA LEU A 121 -4.95 -12.23 -2.84
C LEU A 121 -5.86 -11.99 -4.06
N ALA A 122 -5.27 -12.00 -5.26
CA ALA A 122 -6.00 -11.72 -6.49
C ALA A 122 -7.09 -12.78 -6.76
N ASP A 123 -6.77 -14.06 -6.59
CA ASP A 123 -7.69 -15.17 -6.80
C ASP A 123 -8.84 -15.17 -5.77
N ASN A 124 -8.54 -14.92 -4.49
CA ASN A 124 -9.57 -14.83 -3.46
C ASN A 124 -10.51 -13.65 -3.69
N ILE A 125 -9.98 -12.46 -4.00
CA ILE A 125 -10.81 -11.27 -4.26
C ILE A 125 -11.78 -11.55 -5.42
N THR A 126 -11.29 -12.09 -6.51
CA THR A 126 -12.14 -12.39 -7.68
C THR A 126 -13.11 -13.55 -7.44
N SER A 127 -12.79 -14.48 -6.54
CA SER A 127 -13.68 -15.60 -6.20
C SER A 127 -14.77 -15.24 -5.18
N TYR A 128 -14.52 -14.28 -4.29
CA TYR A 128 -15.45 -13.86 -3.22
C TYR A 128 -16.38 -12.73 -3.69
N THR A 129 -15.98 -12.02 -4.73
CA THR A 129 -16.70 -10.86 -5.27
C THR A 129 -16.91 -11.01 -6.77
N ASP A 130 -17.66 -10.09 -7.37
CA ASP A 130 -17.83 -10.02 -8.84
C ASP A 130 -16.76 -9.11 -9.50
N LEU A 131 -15.69 -8.76 -8.79
CA LEU A 131 -14.54 -8.07 -9.36
C LEU A 131 -13.75 -9.02 -10.26
N GLU A 132 -13.17 -8.47 -11.32
CA GLU A 132 -12.35 -9.20 -12.27
C GLU A 132 -10.88 -8.80 -12.14
N TYR A 133 -9.97 -9.55 -12.76
CA TYR A 133 -8.60 -9.07 -12.95
C TYR A 133 -8.60 -7.87 -13.89
N SER A 134 -7.82 -6.84 -13.57
CA SER A 134 -7.78 -5.64 -14.39
C SER A 134 -7.38 -5.94 -15.84
N SER A 135 -8.06 -5.23 -16.73
CA SER A 135 -7.74 -5.22 -18.17
C SER A 135 -6.51 -4.37 -18.51
N ASN A 136 -5.97 -3.61 -17.54
CA ASN A 136 -4.74 -2.85 -17.71
C ASN A 136 -3.57 -3.80 -18.05
N LYS A 137 -2.77 -3.40 -19.03
CA LYS A 137 -1.60 -4.19 -19.48
C LYS A 137 -0.28 -3.59 -19.06
N LEU A 138 -0.29 -2.33 -18.62
CA LEU A 138 0.92 -1.63 -18.20
C LEU A 138 1.42 -2.20 -16.89
N TYR A 139 2.70 -2.54 -16.81
CA TYR A 139 3.36 -3.13 -15.63
C TYR A 139 2.82 -4.49 -15.18
N LYS A 140 2.02 -5.16 -16.01
CA LYS A 140 1.43 -6.45 -15.70
C LYS A 140 2.47 -7.58 -15.78
N GLU A 141 2.64 -8.32 -14.68
CA GLU A 141 3.45 -9.54 -14.63
C GLU A 141 2.59 -10.80 -14.85
N PHE A 142 1.46 -10.90 -14.15
CA PHE A 142 0.48 -11.98 -14.25
C PHE A 142 -0.94 -11.41 -14.19
N ASN A 143 -1.95 -12.27 -14.29
CA ASN A 143 -3.33 -11.84 -14.08
C ASN A 143 -3.50 -11.28 -12.66
N GLY A 144 -3.96 -10.05 -12.59
CA GLY A 144 -4.16 -9.32 -11.33
C GLY A 144 -2.88 -8.88 -10.62
N ILE A 145 -1.68 -9.20 -11.13
CA ILE A 145 -0.40 -8.89 -10.46
C ILE A 145 0.44 -7.96 -11.31
N TYR A 146 0.97 -6.93 -10.67
CA TYR A 146 1.68 -5.82 -11.29
C TYR A 146 2.97 -5.50 -10.53
N THR A 147 3.99 -5.08 -11.29
CA THR A 147 5.24 -4.57 -10.73
C THR A 147 5.63 -3.31 -11.48
N HIS A 148 5.85 -2.23 -10.76
CA HIS A 148 6.21 -0.97 -11.38
C HIS A 148 7.53 -0.46 -10.79
N ASN A 149 8.61 -0.71 -11.49
CA ASN A 149 9.89 -0.08 -11.22
C ASN A 149 10.02 1.20 -12.04
N PHE A 150 10.82 2.13 -11.56
CA PHE A 150 11.11 3.36 -12.30
C PHE A 150 11.62 3.06 -13.68
N THR A 151 11.08 3.73 -14.68
CA THR A 151 11.66 3.84 -16.01
C THR A 151 12.70 4.96 -16.05
N ALA A 152 13.62 4.92 -16.99
CA ALA A 152 14.62 5.99 -17.18
C ALA A 152 13.96 7.39 -17.31
N LYS A 153 12.81 7.46 -18.01
CA LYS A 153 12.06 8.71 -18.16
C LYS A 153 11.44 9.20 -16.86
N GLU A 154 10.92 8.30 -16.02
CA GLU A 154 10.35 8.67 -14.71
C GLU A 154 11.45 9.13 -13.76
N ILE A 155 12.65 8.52 -13.81
CA ILE A 155 13.81 8.99 -13.08
C ILE A 155 14.18 10.40 -13.51
N GLU A 156 14.31 10.66 -14.80
CA GLU A 156 14.63 11.99 -15.34
C GLU A 156 13.60 13.04 -14.88
N SER A 157 12.31 12.74 -15.03
CA SER A 157 11.25 13.65 -14.61
C SER A 157 11.23 13.89 -13.09
N SER A 158 11.61 12.90 -12.29
CA SER A 158 11.72 13.09 -10.84
C SER A 158 12.88 14.00 -10.46
N LEU A 159 14.00 13.95 -11.19
CA LEU A 159 15.17 14.80 -11.00
C LEU A 159 14.85 16.28 -11.33
N GLU A 160 14.16 16.53 -12.44
CA GLU A 160 13.78 17.89 -12.86
C GLU A 160 12.96 18.62 -11.79
N GLY A 161 11.97 17.94 -11.21
CA GLY A 161 11.11 18.55 -10.17
C GLY A 161 11.85 18.90 -8.87
N TYR A 162 12.98 18.26 -8.60
CA TYR A 162 13.82 18.53 -7.44
C TYR A 162 14.78 19.70 -7.67
N ASP A 163 15.36 19.79 -8.88
CA ASP A 163 16.27 20.88 -9.24
C ASP A 163 15.57 22.26 -9.16
N GLU A 164 14.33 22.34 -9.57
CA GLU A 164 13.52 23.58 -9.48
C GLU A 164 13.32 24.07 -8.04
N LYS A 165 13.32 23.15 -7.06
CA LYS A 165 13.14 23.45 -5.64
C LYS A 165 14.45 23.58 -4.87
N GLY A 166 15.58 23.36 -5.53
CA GLY A 166 16.90 23.40 -4.91
C GLY A 166 17.19 22.22 -3.96
N TYR A 167 16.43 21.13 -4.05
CA TYR A 167 16.68 19.90 -3.30
C TYR A 167 17.62 18.97 -4.08
N LYS A 168 18.36 18.14 -3.36
CA LYS A 168 19.07 17.06 -4.01
C LYS A 168 18.07 16.02 -4.55
N PRO A 169 18.32 15.48 -5.74
CA PRO A 169 17.42 14.49 -6.32
C PRO A 169 17.40 13.19 -5.50
N TYR A 170 16.28 12.55 -5.51
CA TYR A 170 16.08 11.21 -5.01
C TYR A 170 17.05 10.23 -5.68
N ASN A 171 17.68 9.37 -4.89
CA ASN A 171 18.62 8.38 -5.42
C ASN A 171 17.88 7.09 -5.86
N VAL A 172 16.90 7.24 -6.74
CA VAL A 172 16.20 6.10 -7.35
C VAL A 172 16.92 5.58 -8.60
N THR A 173 16.73 4.31 -8.87
CA THR A 173 17.24 3.63 -10.04
C THR A 173 16.12 2.81 -10.70
N GLU A 174 16.36 2.26 -11.87
CA GLU A 174 15.41 1.33 -12.53
C GLU A 174 15.16 0.04 -11.73
N LYS A 175 15.89 -0.19 -10.63
CA LYS A 175 15.61 -1.28 -9.67
C LYS A 175 14.69 -0.86 -8.55
N SER A 176 14.50 0.43 -8.33
CA SER A 176 13.63 0.97 -7.29
C SER A 176 12.18 0.85 -7.72
N ASN A 177 11.30 0.43 -6.80
CA ASN A 177 9.87 0.42 -7.07
C ASN A 177 9.35 1.86 -7.18
N TYR A 178 8.51 2.12 -8.18
CA TYR A 178 7.90 3.43 -8.40
C TYR A 178 6.92 3.78 -7.27
N LEU A 179 6.11 2.79 -6.88
CA LEU A 179 5.12 2.97 -5.82
C LEU A 179 5.82 3.11 -4.48
N TYR A 180 5.64 4.27 -3.90
CA TYR A 180 6.30 4.71 -2.70
C TYR A 180 6.12 3.74 -1.51
N MET A 181 4.89 3.33 -1.20
CA MET A 181 4.64 2.40 -0.09
C MET A 181 5.43 1.10 -0.26
N ILE A 182 5.44 0.51 -1.45
CA ILE A 182 6.20 -0.73 -1.71
C ILE A 182 7.70 -0.46 -1.58
N ARG A 183 8.20 0.66 -2.13
CA ARG A 183 9.62 1.02 -2.07
C ARG A 183 10.14 1.15 -0.65
N GLU A 184 9.38 1.83 0.22
CA GLU A 184 9.83 2.15 1.56
C GLU A 184 9.56 1.03 2.58
N THR A 185 8.61 0.12 2.31
CA THR A 185 8.18 -0.90 3.27
C THR A 185 8.44 -2.34 2.82
N GLY A 186 8.84 -2.56 1.58
CA GLY A 186 8.98 -3.89 0.98
C GLY A 186 10.37 -4.52 1.09
N GLY A 187 11.23 -4.03 1.96
CA GLY A 187 12.57 -4.57 2.13
C GLY A 187 13.59 -4.07 1.10
N TYR A 188 14.80 -4.61 1.15
CA TYR A 188 15.92 -4.12 0.33
C TYR A 188 15.73 -4.34 -1.18
N LEU A 189 14.95 -5.31 -1.58
CA LEU A 189 14.68 -5.62 -2.99
C LEU A 189 13.92 -4.49 -3.71
N THR A 190 13.22 -3.67 -2.98
CA THR A 190 12.42 -2.57 -3.52
C THR A 190 13.24 -1.30 -3.75
N GLY A 191 14.51 -1.29 -3.32
CA GLY A 191 15.34 -0.11 -3.34
C GLY A 191 14.91 0.94 -2.33
N ALA A 192 14.29 0.52 -1.21
CA ALA A 192 13.99 1.40 -0.09
C ALA A 192 15.21 2.22 0.29
N TYR A 193 15.07 3.51 0.47
CA TYR A 193 16.17 4.40 0.72
C TYR A 193 15.77 5.60 1.57
N VAL A 194 16.78 6.21 2.14
CA VAL A 194 16.64 7.43 2.91
C VAL A 194 16.91 8.62 1.99
N ASP A 195 15.95 9.51 1.88
CA ASP A 195 16.21 10.82 1.30
C ASP A 195 16.84 11.72 2.39
N ASP A 196 18.16 11.78 2.44
CA ASP A 196 18.90 12.69 3.30
C ASP A 196 19.21 14.03 2.59
N SER A 197 18.63 14.26 1.44
CA SER A 197 18.86 15.43 0.61
C SER A 197 18.24 16.71 1.19
N ASN A 198 17.20 16.56 2.02
CA ASN A 198 16.48 17.67 2.63
C ASN A 198 16.48 17.55 4.16
N PRO A 199 17.40 18.25 4.85
CA PRO A 199 17.50 18.19 6.32
C PRO A 199 16.27 18.76 7.04
N ASP A 200 15.45 19.59 6.37
CA ASP A 200 14.23 20.15 6.94
C ASP A 200 13.04 19.17 6.82
N LYS A 201 13.11 18.21 5.93
CA LYS A 201 12.24 17.03 5.92
C LYS A 201 12.74 16.03 6.96
N VAL A 202 12.52 16.38 8.19
CA VAL A 202 12.72 15.51 9.34
C VAL A 202 11.80 14.32 9.21
N GLY A 203 12.24 13.26 8.58
CA GLY A 203 11.35 12.14 8.41
C GLY A 203 11.77 11.17 7.34
N VAL A 204 12.96 11.34 6.90
CA VAL A 204 13.71 10.32 6.21
C VAL A 204 13.50 9.00 6.93
N ASN A 205 13.05 7.98 6.23
CA ASN A 205 12.86 6.67 6.81
C ASN A 205 14.12 6.23 7.58
N PRO A 206 14.13 6.32 8.91
CA PRO A 206 15.34 6.03 9.71
C PRO A 206 15.69 4.54 9.67
N TYR A 207 14.82 3.72 9.12
CA TYR A 207 14.93 2.26 9.03
C TYR A 207 15.47 1.79 7.68
N TYR A 208 15.78 2.68 6.78
CA TYR A 208 16.30 2.38 5.45
C TYR A 208 17.33 1.25 5.39
N LYS A 209 18.34 1.30 6.28
CA LYS A 209 19.38 0.26 6.35
C LYS A 209 18.99 -0.97 7.16
N ASN A 210 17.90 -0.88 7.90
CA ASN A 210 17.45 -1.89 8.85
C ASN A 210 15.99 -2.26 8.61
N ASN A 211 15.51 -2.10 7.37
CA ASN A 211 14.17 -2.50 7.00
C ASN A 211 14.02 -4.01 7.20
N ILE A 212 13.10 -4.40 8.06
CA ILE A 212 12.85 -5.79 8.44
C ILE A 212 11.66 -6.40 7.72
N ALA A 213 10.93 -5.60 6.94
CA ALA A 213 9.80 -6.08 6.18
C ALA A 213 10.23 -7.19 5.22
N ASN A 214 9.42 -8.24 5.11
CA ASN A 214 9.62 -9.28 4.13
C ASN A 214 9.08 -8.84 2.77
N GLU A 215 7.82 -8.40 2.76
CA GLU A 215 7.12 -8.07 1.53
C GLU A 215 6.10 -6.95 1.75
N SER A 216 5.84 -6.20 0.70
CA SER A 216 4.84 -5.14 0.68
C SER A 216 3.96 -5.26 -0.56
N TYR A 217 2.67 -5.02 -0.36
CA TYR A 217 1.63 -5.10 -1.36
C TYR A 217 0.79 -3.84 -1.35
N LEU A 218 0.45 -3.32 -2.53
CA LEU A 218 -0.55 -2.28 -2.71
C LEU A 218 -1.69 -2.86 -3.53
N LEU A 219 -2.89 -2.84 -2.95
CA LEU A 219 -4.08 -3.45 -3.51
C LEU A 219 -5.01 -2.37 -4.07
N GLU A 220 -5.14 -2.32 -5.38
CA GLU A 220 -6.14 -1.52 -6.08
C GLU A 220 -7.40 -2.39 -6.27
N LEU A 221 -8.40 -2.17 -5.42
CA LEU A 221 -9.58 -3.03 -5.31
C LEU A 221 -10.69 -2.67 -6.31
N GLY A 222 -10.33 -2.40 -7.55
CA GLY A 222 -11.23 -1.95 -8.62
C GLY A 222 -11.06 -0.48 -8.94
N TYR A 223 -11.95 0.06 -9.76
CA TYR A 223 -11.87 1.42 -10.28
C TYR A 223 -13.10 2.26 -9.90
N LEU A 224 -12.92 3.35 -9.17
CA LEU A 224 -14.01 4.32 -8.87
C LEU A 224 -14.65 4.91 -10.14
N SER A 225 -13.88 5.01 -11.22
CA SER A 225 -14.36 5.50 -12.52
C SER A 225 -15.20 4.49 -13.31
N ASN A 226 -15.27 3.24 -12.87
CA ASN A 226 -16.08 2.19 -13.49
C ASN A 226 -17.30 1.89 -12.62
N GLN A 227 -18.51 2.06 -13.17
CA GLN A 227 -19.74 1.90 -12.40
C GLN A 227 -19.93 0.48 -11.83
N SER A 228 -19.52 -0.54 -12.59
CA SER A 228 -19.64 -1.94 -12.13
C SER A 228 -18.74 -2.21 -10.92
N ASP A 229 -17.49 -1.73 -10.95
CA ASP A 229 -16.57 -1.88 -9.83
C ASP A 229 -17.05 -1.07 -8.62
N LEU A 230 -17.53 0.17 -8.82
CA LEU A 230 -18.08 1.00 -7.76
C LEU A 230 -19.29 0.34 -7.08
N ASP A 231 -20.21 -0.24 -7.85
CA ASP A 231 -21.37 -0.95 -7.31
C ASP A 231 -20.97 -2.17 -6.46
N ILE A 232 -19.90 -2.87 -6.86
CA ILE A 232 -19.33 -3.98 -6.09
C ILE A 232 -18.67 -3.48 -4.81
N LEU A 233 -17.88 -2.43 -4.89
CA LEU A 233 -17.23 -1.81 -3.73
C LEU A 233 -18.26 -1.39 -2.67
N ILE A 234 -19.35 -0.76 -3.08
CA ILE A 234 -20.43 -0.35 -2.17
C ILE A 234 -21.07 -1.55 -1.46
N LYS A 235 -21.26 -2.67 -2.16
CA LYS A 235 -22.06 -3.81 -1.68
C LYS A 235 -21.23 -4.91 -1.03
N SER A 236 -19.91 -4.94 -1.24
CA SER A 236 -19.10 -6.15 -0.98
C SER A 236 -17.88 -5.91 -0.09
N GLN A 237 -17.85 -4.86 0.71
CA GLN A 237 -16.69 -4.55 1.57
C GLN A 237 -16.35 -5.69 2.54
N ASP A 238 -17.36 -6.34 3.14
CA ASP A 238 -17.14 -7.50 4.02
C ASP A 238 -16.54 -8.69 3.26
N LYS A 239 -17.00 -8.93 2.03
CA LYS A 239 -16.44 -9.99 1.18
C LYS A 239 -15.00 -9.70 0.77
N LEU A 240 -14.70 -8.45 0.44
CA LEU A 240 -13.34 -8.00 0.14
C LEU A 240 -12.40 -8.21 1.35
N ALA A 241 -12.83 -7.77 2.52
CA ALA A 241 -12.05 -7.94 3.74
C ALA A 241 -11.83 -9.43 4.07
N ASN A 242 -12.85 -10.27 3.93
CA ASN A 242 -12.73 -11.71 4.13
C ASN A 242 -11.78 -12.34 3.11
N ALA A 243 -11.92 -12.02 1.83
CA ALA A 243 -11.05 -12.54 0.76
C ALA A 243 -9.57 -12.23 1.02
N ILE A 244 -9.28 -10.99 1.40
CA ILE A 244 -7.92 -10.54 1.70
C ILE A 244 -7.39 -11.23 2.96
N SER A 245 -8.19 -11.26 4.02
CA SER A 245 -7.79 -11.90 5.28
C SER A 245 -7.51 -13.39 5.11
N ASP A 246 -8.38 -14.12 4.40
CA ASP A 246 -8.23 -15.56 4.18
C ASP A 246 -7.00 -15.87 3.30
N ALA A 247 -6.71 -15.02 2.31
CA ALA A 247 -5.48 -15.16 1.53
C ALA A 247 -4.23 -15.00 2.40
N ILE A 248 -4.21 -13.98 3.25
CA ILE A 248 -3.10 -13.72 4.17
C ILE A 248 -2.91 -14.89 5.14
N ILE A 249 -3.97 -15.32 5.82
CA ILE A 249 -3.93 -16.42 6.79
C ILE A 249 -3.40 -17.69 6.13
N LYS A 250 -3.91 -18.05 4.96
CA LYS A 250 -3.53 -19.24 4.21
C LYS A 250 -2.05 -19.23 3.83
N GLU A 251 -1.59 -18.16 3.19
CA GLU A 251 -0.23 -18.13 2.62
C GLU A 251 0.85 -17.89 3.67
N LEU A 252 0.52 -17.23 4.77
CA LEU A 252 1.46 -17.05 5.88
C LEU A 252 1.44 -18.20 6.88
N GLY A 253 0.54 -19.17 6.74
CA GLY A 253 0.41 -20.33 7.65
C GLY A 253 0.03 -19.92 9.07
N LEU A 254 -0.75 -18.86 9.22
CA LEU A 254 -1.16 -18.24 10.49
C LEU A 254 -2.54 -18.73 10.95
#